data_e162b02325a53ce82e7b03eaf38faba7
#
_entry.id   e162b02325a53ce82e7b03eaf38faba7
#
_cell.length_a   1.000
_cell.length_b   1.000
_cell.length_c   1.000
_cell.angle_alpha   90.00
_cell.angle_beta   90.00
_cell.angle_gamma   90.00
#
_symmetry.space_group_name_H-M   'P 1'
#
loop_
_entity.id
_entity.type
_entity.pdbx_description
1 polymer ?
#
loop_
_entity_poly.entity_id
_entity_poly.type
_entity_poly.pdbx_seq_one_letter_code
_entity_poly.pdbx_strand_id
1 'polypeptide(L)'
;MLDLYYWPTPNGKKISIMLEECGLPFKLQAVNIGRGEQFTDEFLRISPNNRMPAIVDNETGISVFESGAILMYLAEKSGQFMPAETAPRYEVLQWLFWQMGGLGPMAGQLSHFINYAPEPNPYALERYRNEYDRLLGVMNTRLDNRDFLAGDYSIADMASFPWVAGYKRFDADLDPFPNLRRWFDELKTRPAVRRGMDAGEDWSRPQLTDEKARKILFGQTARSIAKSRSSGGEKQA
;
A
#
# COMPACT_ATOMS: atom_id res chain seq x y z
N MET A 1 9.30 -20.24 1.54
CA MET A 1 7.96 -19.76 1.13
C MET A 1 7.56 -18.60 2.03
N LEU A 2 6.94 -17.57 1.46
CA LEU A 2 6.54 -16.34 2.15
C LEU A 2 5.06 -16.39 2.55
N ASP A 3 4.70 -15.97 3.76
CA ASP A 3 3.33 -15.65 4.14
C ASP A 3 3.10 -14.16 4.02
N LEU A 4 2.12 -13.75 3.20
CA LEU A 4 1.71 -12.35 3.04
C LEU A 4 0.41 -12.11 3.80
N TYR A 5 0.50 -11.39 4.92
CA TYR A 5 -0.63 -10.89 5.68
C TYR A 5 -1.23 -9.68 4.99
N TYR A 6 -2.43 -9.84 4.47
CA TYR A 6 -2.95 -9.03 3.37
C TYR A 6 -4.44 -8.67 3.53
N TRP A 7 -4.79 -7.51 3.02
CA TRP A 7 -6.14 -7.13 2.64
C TRP A 7 -6.07 -6.34 1.32
N PRO A 8 -7.09 -6.41 0.41
CA PRO A 8 -7.02 -5.80 -0.93
C PRO A 8 -7.12 -4.26 -0.88
N THR A 9 -6.14 -3.62 -0.24
CA THR A 9 -5.92 -2.17 -0.18
C THR A 9 -4.75 -1.79 -1.09
N PRO A 10 -4.60 -0.51 -1.47
CA PRO A 10 -3.45 -0.09 -2.26
C PRO A 10 -2.09 -0.49 -1.66
N ASN A 11 -1.94 -0.46 -0.32
CA ASN A 11 -0.69 -0.88 0.32
C ASN A 11 -0.46 -2.40 0.27
N GLY A 12 -1.52 -3.21 0.41
CA GLY A 12 -1.42 -4.66 0.22
C GLY A 12 -1.00 -5.01 -1.21
N LYS A 13 -1.63 -4.35 -2.18
CA LYS A 13 -1.37 -4.57 -3.61
C LYS A 13 0.06 -4.25 -4.05
N LYS A 14 0.78 -3.37 -3.36
CA LYS A 14 2.22 -3.18 -3.60
C LYS A 14 2.99 -4.49 -3.47
N ILE A 15 2.68 -5.25 -2.43
CA ILE A 15 3.42 -6.46 -2.09
C ILE A 15 2.99 -7.65 -2.94
N SER A 16 1.70 -7.80 -3.22
CA SER A 16 1.24 -8.84 -4.14
C SER A 16 1.82 -8.64 -5.56
N ILE A 17 1.90 -7.38 -6.05
CA ILE A 17 2.58 -7.07 -7.31
C ILE A 17 4.05 -7.48 -7.24
N MET A 18 4.79 -7.09 -6.20
CA MET A 18 6.21 -7.41 -6.07
C MET A 18 6.47 -8.92 -6.06
N LEU A 19 5.68 -9.67 -5.31
CA LEU A 19 5.81 -11.13 -5.23
C LEU A 19 5.55 -11.80 -6.59
N GLU A 20 4.55 -11.33 -7.31
CA GLU A 20 4.24 -11.80 -8.67
C GLU A 20 5.34 -11.45 -9.69
N GLU A 21 5.91 -10.24 -9.60
CA GLU A 21 7.00 -9.79 -10.49
C GLU A 21 8.30 -10.57 -10.21
N CYS A 22 8.58 -10.90 -8.96
CA CYS A 22 9.75 -11.71 -8.60
C CYS A 22 9.55 -13.21 -8.88
N GLY A 23 8.32 -13.67 -9.14
CA GLY A 23 8.01 -15.10 -9.21
C GLY A 23 8.24 -15.85 -7.88
N LEU A 24 8.20 -15.15 -6.75
CA LEU A 24 8.42 -15.74 -5.44
C LEU A 24 7.15 -16.46 -4.96
N PRO A 25 7.24 -17.73 -4.53
CA PRO A 25 6.09 -18.46 -4.01
C PRO A 25 5.62 -17.88 -2.67
N PHE A 26 4.34 -17.55 -2.57
CA PHE A 26 3.75 -16.98 -1.38
C PHE A 26 2.35 -17.52 -1.09
N LYS A 27 1.92 -17.39 0.16
CA LYS A 27 0.57 -17.69 0.62
C LYS A 27 -0.07 -16.42 1.16
N LEU A 28 -1.30 -16.15 0.73
CA LEU A 28 -2.10 -15.05 1.27
C LEU A 28 -2.71 -15.46 2.62
N GLN A 29 -2.44 -14.65 3.64
CA GLN A 29 -3.06 -14.72 4.96
C GLN A 29 -4.01 -13.52 5.09
N ALA A 30 -5.31 -13.77 5.12
CA ALA A 30 -6.29 -12.71 5.21
C ALA A 30 -6.21 -11.98 6.56
N VAL A 31 -6.19 -10.65 6.53
CA VAL A 31 -6.34 -9.79 7.71
C VAL A 31 -7.48 -8.84 7.45
N ASN A 32 -8.71 -9.23 7.83
CA ASN A 32 -9.89 -8.41 7.59
C ASN A 32 -9.92 -7.19 8.52
N ILE A 33 -9.45 -6.06 7.99
CA ILE A 33 -9.34 -4.81 8.75
C ILE A 33 -10.69 -4.24 9.21
N GLY A 34 -11.78 -4.55 8.51
CA GLY A 34 -13.14 -4.15 8.90
C GLY A 34 -13.67 -4.94 10.10
N ARG A 35 -13.13 -6.13 10.36
CA ARG A 35 -13.46 -6.97 11.52
C ARG A 35 -12.51 -6.78 12.70
N GLY A 36 -11.44 -6.02 12.53
CA GLY A 36 -10.47 -5.76 13.59
C GLY A 36 -9.40 -6.84 13.74
N GLU A 37 -9.21 -7.72 12.75
CA GLU A 37 -8.23 -8.81 12.80
C GLU A 37 -6.78 -8.30 12.91
N GLN A 38 -6.52 -7.04 12.50
CA GLN A 38 -5.23 -6.38 12.70
C GLN A 38 -4.88 -6.12 14.19
N PHE A 39 -5.81 -6.34 15.11
CA PHE A 39 -5.60 -6.16 16.56
C PHE A 39 -5.41 -7.46 17.33
N THR A 40 -5.40 -8.61 16.63
CA THR A 40 -5.13 -9.90 17.29
C THR A 40 -3.69 -9.96 17.77
N ASP A 41 -3.46 -10.65 18.89
CA ASP A 41 -2.11 -10.81 19.46
C ASP A 41 -1.15 -11.51 18.48
N GLU A 42 -1.68 -12.41 17.66
CA GLU A 42 -0.92 -13.08 16.62
C GLU A 42 -0.39 -12.07 15.59
N PHE A 43 -1.27 -11.23 15.06
CA PHE A 43 -0.86 -10.23 14.06
C PHE A 43 0.01 -9.13 14.65
N LEU A 44 -0.21 -8.75 15.91
CA LEU A 44 0.60 -7.76 16.62
C LEU A 44 2.06 -8.18 16.80
N ARG A 45 2.33 -9.48 16.93
CA ARG A 45 3.73 -9.99 16.96
C ARG A 45 4.45 -9.81 15.63
N ILE A 46 3.70 -9.78 14.52
CA ILE A 46 4.21 -9.62 13.16
C ILE A 46 4.27 -8.15 12.77
N SER A 47 3.23 -7.38 13.09
CA SER A 47 3.09 -5.96 12.77
C SER A 47 2.66 -5.17 14.02
N PRO A 48 3.61 -4.67 14.82
CA PRO A 48 3.32 -3.92 16.05
C PRO A 48 2.58 -2.58 15.81
N ASN A 49 2.53 -2.11 14.56
CA ASN A 49 1.78 -0.93 14.13
C ASN A 49 0.28 -1.21 13.88
N ASN A 50 -0.21 -2.45 14.03
CA ASN A 50 -1.59 -2.87 13.71
C ASN A 50 -1.99 -2.54 12.27
N ARG A 51 -1.09 -2.62 11.32
CA ARG A 51 -1.34 -2.32 9.90
C ARG A 51 -0.86 -3.46 9.02
N MET A 52 -1.69 -3.78 8.04
CA MET A 52 -1.28 -4.61 6.92
C MET A 52 -0.73 -3.70 5.79
N PRO A 53 0.10 -4.20 4.89
CA PRO A 53 0.64 -5.55 4.80
C PRO A 53 1.77 -5.82 5.79
N ALA A 54 1.98 -7.11 6.06
CA ALA A 54 3.18 -7.63 6.69
C ALA A 54 3.55 -8.96 6.03
N ILE A 55 4.79 -9.38 6.11
CA ILE A 55 5.25 -10.69 5.63
C ILE A 55 5.95 -11.47 6.74
N VAL A 56 5.91 -12.80 6.62
CA VAL A 56 6.79 -13.71 7.35
C VAL A 56 7.53 -14.55 6.32
N ASP A 57 8.85 -14.50 6.36
CA ASP A 57 9.69 -15.35 5.55
C ASP A 57 10.01 -16.64 6.32
N ASN A 58 9.37 -17.74 5.92
CA ASN A 58 9.49 -19.03 6.58
C ASN A 58 10.86 -19.70 6.41
N GLU A 59 11.72 -19.19 5.52
CA GLU A 59 13.10 -19.69 5.37
C GLU A 59 14.03 -19.09 6.42
N THR A 60 13.82 -17.80 6.74
CA THR A 60 14.69 -17.06 7.65
C THR A 60 14.07 -16.81 9.02
N GLY A 61 12.74 -17.00 9.15
CA GLY A 61 11.97 -16.65 10.33
C GLY A 61 11.77 -15.14 10.52
N ILE A 62 12.14 -14.32 9.54
CA ILE A 62 12.05 -12.86 9.62
C ILE A 62 10.62 -12.42 9.34
N SER A 63 10.10 -11.55 10.22
CA SER A 63 8.85 -10.81 9.99
C SER A 63 9.18 -9.38 9.61
N VAL A 64 8.52 -8.86 8.56
CA VAL A 64 8.69 -7.47 8.11
C VAL A 64 7.32 -6.81 7.98
N PHE A 65 7.15 -5.65 8.57
CA PHE A 65 6.02 -4.76 8.38
C PHE A 65 6.48 -3.46 7.71
N GLU A 66 5.56 -2.56 7.35
CA GLU A 66 5.73 -1.41 6.46
C GLU A 66 5.94 -1.79 5.00
N SER A 67 5.00 -1.37 4.14
CA SER A 67 5.02 -1.79 2.73
C SER A 67 6.29 -1.38 1.98
N GLY A 68 6.91 -0.24 2.34
CA GLY A 68 8.20 0.18 1.77
C GLY A 68 9.35 -0.73 2.21
N ALA A 69 9.40 -1.10 3.50
CA ALA A 69 10.43 -2.01 4.03
C ALA A 69 10.27 -3.43 3.45
N ILE A 70 9.03 -3.89 3.27
CA ILE A 70 8.76 -5.18 2.64
C ILE A 70 9.25 -5.19 1.18
N LEU A 71 8.97 -4.13 0.42
CA LEU A 71 9.46 -4.00 -0.95
C LEU A 71 11.00 -4.06 -1.01
N MET A 72 11.70 -3.36 -0.11
CA MET A 72 13.15 -3.41 -0.02
C MET A 72 13.66 -4.81 0.32
N TYR A 73 13.06 -5.47 1.32
CA TYR A 73 13.41 -6.83 1.71
C TYR A 73 13.27 -7.82 0.55
N LEU A 74 12.14 -7.74 -0.18
CA LEU A 74 11.89 -8.63 -1.32
C LEU A 74 12.83 -8.34 -2.49
N ALA A 75 13.18 -7.07 -2.72
CA ALA A 75 14.16 -6.69 -3.74
C ALA A 75 15.57 -7.24 -3.39
N GLU A 76 15.98 -7.14 -2.14
CA GLU A 76 17.26 -7.72 -1.66
C GLU A 76 17.25 -9.24 -1.73
N LYS A 77 16.15 -9.90 -1.32
CA LYS A 77 16.00 -11.36 -1.37
C LYS A 77 16.02 -11.90 -2.79
N SER A 78 15.39 -11.21 -3.75
CA SER A 78 15.32 -11.65 -5.15
C SER A 78 16.47 -11.18 -6.02
N GLY A 79 17.20 -10.14 -5.59
CA GLY A 79 18.19 -9.44 -6.42
C GLY A 79 17.58 -8.67 -7.58
N GLN A 80 16.29 -8.29 -7.51
CA GLN A 80 15.56 -7.67 -8.61
C GLN A 80 14.92 -6.34 -8.19
N PHE A 81 14.67 -5.46 -9.16
CA PHE A 81 13.90 -4.22 -9.02
C PHE A 81 14.49 -3.16 -8.08
N MET A 82 15.73 -3.34 -7.64
CA MET A 82 16.51 -2.34 -6.91
C MET A 82 18.00 -2.55 -7.22
N PRO A 83 18.68 -1.57 -7.85
CA PRO A 83 20.10 -1.67 -8.19
C PRO A 83 20.99 -1.85 -6.96
N ALA A 84 22.11 -2.54 -7.14
CA ALA A 84 23.14 -2.69 -6.10
C ALA A 84 24.05 -1.44 -6.00
N GLU A 85 24.29 -0.77 -7.13
CA GLU A 85 25.14 0.41 -7.22
C GLU A 85 24.53 1.59 -6.47
N THR A 86 25.37 2.35 -5.77
CA THR A 86 24.93 3.39 -4.84
C THR A 86 24.04 4.44 -5.51
N ALA A 87 24.45 5.03 -6.62
CA ALA A 87 23.73 6.15 -7.22
C ALA A 87 22.33 5.74 -7.73
N PRO A 88 22.15 4.71 -8.58
CA PRO A 88 20.85 4.30 -9.03
C PRO A 88 19.98 3.70 -7.91
N ARG A 89 20.59 3.04 -6.90
CA ARG A 89 19.87 2.57 -5.71
C ARG A 89 19.22 3.72 -4.96
N TYR A 90 19.94 4.81 -4.71
CA TYR A 90 19.37 5.98 -4.03
C TYR A 90 18.34 6.71 -4.87
N GLU A 91 18.41 6.64 -6.20
CA GLU A 91 17.35 7.14 -7.05
C GLU A 91 16.04 6.37 -6.85
N VAL A 92 16.09 5.05 -6.80
CA VAL A 92 14.93 4.20 -6.44
C VAL A 92 14.40 4.53 -5.04
N LEU A 93 15.30 4.64 -4.05
CA LEU A 93 14.91 4.93 -2.66
C LEU A 93 14.25 6.31 -2.50
N GLN A 94 14.72 7.35 -3.19
CA GLN A 94 14.09 8.66 -3.16
C GLN A 94 12.63 8.59 -3.62
N TRP A 95 12.34 7.90 -4.71
CA TRP A 95 10.98 7.74 -5.23
C TRP A 95 10.13 6.79 -4.38
N LEU A 96 10.72 5.76 -3.80
CA LEU A 96 10.04 4.92 -2.83
C LEU A 96 9.63 5.73 -1.59
N PHE A 97 10.55 6.49 -0.99
CA PHE A 97 10.23 7.31 0.19
C PHE A 97 9.31 8.48 -0.13
N TRP A 98 9.42 9.07 -1.32
CA TRP A 98 8.45 10.06 -1.81
C TRP A 98 7.03 9.48 -1.87
N GLN A 99 6.89 8.23 -2.35
CA GLN A 99 5.61 7.55 -2.35
C GLN A 99 5.10 7.27 -0.93
N MET A 100 5.98 6.78 -0.04
CA MET A 100 5.63 6.42 1.33
C MET A 100 5.31 7.63 2.22
N GLY A 101 5.99 8.76 2.01
CA GLY A 101 5.78 9.99 2.77
C GLY A 101 4.78 10.97 2.14
N GLY A 102 4.49 10.82 0.85
CA GLY A 102 3.66 11.76 0.08
C GLY A 102 2.46 11.10 -0.58
N LEU A 103 2.65 10.49 -1.75
CA LEU A 103 1.56 10.01 -2.59
C LEU A 103 0.58 9.10 -1.85
N GLY A 104 1.07 8.07 -1.16
CA GLY A 104 0.23 7.11 -0.44
C GLY A 104 -0.57 7.76 0.69
N PRO A 105 0.06 8.44 1.64
CA PRO A 105 -0.63 9.12 2.73
C PRO A 105 -1.64 10.17 2.27
N MET A 106 -1.28 11.02 1.30
CA MET A 106 -2.17 12.11 0.84
C MET A 106 -3.38 11.56 0.08
N ALA A 107 -3.19 10.58 -0.82
CA ALA A 107 -4.28 9.86 -1.46
C ALA A 107 -5.15 9.10 -0.44
N GLY A 108 -4.54 8.56 0.62
CA GLY A 108 -5.24 7.92 1.73
C GLY A 108 -6.15 8.88 2.49
N GLN A 109 -5.68 10.09 2.79
CA GLN A 109 -6.50 11.15 3.40
C GLN A 109 -7.62 11.61 2.47
N LEU A 110 -7.33 11.82 1.18
CA LEU A 110 -8.35 12.14 0.20
C LEU A 110 -9.45 11.07 0.17
N SER A 111 -9.05 9.79 0.10
CA SER A 111 -9.98 8.66 0.18
C SER A 111 -10.83 8.68 1.46
N HIS A 112 -10.23 9.06 2.60
CA HIS A 112 -10.95 9.16 3.86
C HIS A 112 -12.06 10.21 3.80
N PHE A 113 -11.75 11.40 3.33
CA PHE A 113 -12.74 12.50 3.28
C PHE A 113 -13.82 12.28 2.20
N ILE A 114 -13.50 11.57 1.12
CA ILE A 114 -14.51 11.20 0.10
C ILE A 114 -15.47 10.13 0.63
N ASN A 115 -14.93 9.06 1.28
CA ASN A 115 -15.69 7.83 1.49
C ASN A 115 -16.07 7.56 2.95
N TYR A 116 -15.38 8.17 3.94
CA TYR A 116 -15.47 7.73 5.33
C TYR A 116 -15.74 8.85 6.33
N ALA A 117 -15.53 10.10 5.99
CA ALA A 117 -15.84 11.23 6.87
C ALA A 117 -17.31 11.19 7.28
N PRO A 118 -17.64 11.39 8.57
CA PRO A 118 -19.03 11.35 9.05
C PRO A 118 -19.86 12.50 8.47
N GLU A 119 -19.21 13.62 8.18
CA GLU A 119 -19.82 14.81 7.61
C GLU A 119 -18.95 15.33 6.45
N PRO A 120 -19.56 15.95 5.44
CA PRO A 120 -18.80 16.60 4.35
C PRO A 120 -17.85 17.66 4.90
N ASN A 121 -16.61 17.64 4.47
CA ASN A 121 -15.61 18.67 4.81
C ASN A 121 -15.01 19.24 3.52
N PRO A 122 -15.63 20.28 2.93
CA PRO A 122 -15.21 20.84 1.64
C PRO A 122 -13.75 21.32 1.65
N TYR A 123 -13.31 21.96 2.74
CA TYR A 123 -11.93 22.44 2.85
C TYR A 123 -10.91 21.28 2.83
N ALA A 124 -11.14 20.21 3.59
CA ALA A 124 -10.26 19.07 3.59
C ALA A 124 -10.25 18.35 2.22
N LEU A 125 -11.43 18.22 1.58
CA LEU A 125 -11.54 17.64 0.25
C LEU A 125 -10.73 18.44 -0.78
N GLU A 126 -10.91 19.76 -0.82
CA GLU A 126 -10.17 20.64 -1.72
C GLU A 126 -8.65 20.56 -1.44
N ARG A 127 -8.25 20.65 -0.17
CA ARG A 127 -6.83 20.58 0.24
C ARG A 127 -6.15 19.30 -0.23
N TYR A 128 -6.80 18.13 -0.03
CA TYR A 128 -6.21 16.85 -0.39
C TYR A 128 -6.34 16.54 -1.89
N ARG A 129 -7.37 17.03 -2.58
CA ARG A 129 -7.45 16.97 -4.06
C ARG A 129 -6.31 17.76 -4.70
N ASN A 130 -6.09 18.99 -4.28
CA ASN A 130 -5.00 19.82 -4.79
C ASN A 130 -3.63 19.18 -4.54
N GLU A 131 -3.43 18.55 -3.38
CA GLU A 131 -2.19 17.85 -3.09
C GLU A 131 -2.03 16.58 -3.93
N TYR A 132 -3.10 15.80 -4.12
CA TYR A 132 -3.05 14.61 -4.98
C TYR A 132 -2.76 15.00 -6.43
N ASP A 133 -3.44 16.03 -6.97
CA ASP A 133 -3.19 16.57 -8.30
C ASP A 133 -1.74 17.05 -8.47
N ARG A 134 -1.22 17.79 -7.49
CA ARG A 134 0.19 18.21 -7.46
C ARG A 134 1.15 17.02 -7.52
N LEU A 135 0.87 15.94 -6.78
CA LEU A 135 1.70 14.75 -6.76
C LEU A 135 1.63 13.98 -8.10
N LEU A 136 0.46 13.93 -8.77
CA LEU A 136 0.35 13.42 -10.14
C LEU A 136 1.19 14.27 -11.12
N GLY A 137 1.17 15.60 -10.98
CA GLY A 137 2.00 16.52 -11.76
C GLY A 137 3.50 16.30 -11.57
N VAL A 138 3.93 16.02 -10.33
CA VAL A 138 5.33 15.64 -10.03
C VAL A 138 5.72 14.35 -10.76
N MET A 139 4.86 13.32 -10.73
CA MET A 139 5.11 12.08 -11.47
C MET A 139 5.16 12.33 -12.98
N ASN A 140 4.22 13.11 -13.52
CA ASN A 140 4.18 13.43 -14.94
C ASN A 140 5.47 14.13 -15.41
N THR A 141 5.96 15.10 -14.65
CA THR A 141 7.23 15.79 -14.93
C THR A 141 8.41 14.84 -14.81
N ARG A 142 8.43 13.96 -13.80
CA ARG A 142 9.49 12.97 -13.63
C ARG A 142 9.57 11.98 -14.79
N LEU A 143 8.42 11.60 -15.32
CA LEU A 143 8.28 10.62 -16.41
C LEU A 143 8.50 11.23 -17.80
N ASP A 144 8.84 12.52 -17.89
CA ASP A 144 9.28 13.12 -19.14
C ASP A 144 10.57 12.47 -19.60
N ASN A 145 10.56 11.90 -20.82
CA ASN A 145 11.68 11.15 -21.40
C ASN A 145 12.20 9.97 -20.53
N ARG A 146 11.36 9.41 -19.65
CA ARG A 146 11.64 8.23 -18.83
C ARG A 146 10.46 7.27 -18.84
N ASP A 147 10.73 6.00 -18.92
CA ASP A 147 9.68 4.97 -18.89
C ASP A 147 9.20 4.72 -17.47
N PHE A 148 10.11 4.79 -16.46
CA PHE A 148 9.81 4.54 -15.05
C PHE A 148 10.41 5.60 -14.13
N LEU A 149 9.94 5.64 -12.87
CA LEU A 149 10.28 6.67 -11.89
C LEU A 149 11.79 6.78 -11.59
N ALA A 150 12.51 5.66 -11.60
CA ALA A 150 13.94 5.61 -11.34
C ALA A 150 14.77 5.16 -12.55
N GLY A 151 14.25 5.36 -13.76
CA GLY A 151 14.88 4.92 -15.01
C GLY A 151 14.38 3.54 -15.41
N ASP A 152 14.79 2.49 -14.74
CA ASP A 152 14.29 1.13 -14.92
C ASP A 152 13.08 0.86 -13.98
N TYR A 153 12.25 -0.13 -14.38
CA TYR A 153 11.14 -0.59 -13.56
C TYR A 153 11.62 -1.10 -12.20
N SER A 154 11.07 -0.55 -11.13
CA SER A 154 11.58 -0.75 -9.78
C SER A 154 10.49 -0.82 -8.71
N ILE A 155 10.91 -1.05 -7.48
CA ILE A 155 10.01 -1.01 -6.31
C ILE A 155 9.34 0.37 -6.11
N ALA A 156 9.89 1.45 -6.65
CA ALA A 156 9.27 2.77 -6.62
C ALA A 156 7.99 2.82 -7.46
N ASP A 157 8.00 2.19 -8.64
CA ASP A 157 6.84 2.08 -9.52
C ASP A 157 5.78 1.16 -8.91
N MET A 158 6.19 0.01 -8.39
CA MET A 158 5.30 -0.94 -7.69
C MET A 158 4.63 -0.32 -6.47
N ALA A 159 5.34 0.54 -5.74
CA ALA A 159 4.78 1.28 -4.61
C ALA A 159 3.74 2.32 -5.05
N SER A 160 3.97 2.98 -6.19
CA SER A 160 3.16 4.09 -6.67
C SER A 160 1.92 3.64 -7.44
N PHE A 161 2.02 2.56 -8.22
CA PHE A 161 0.97 2.13 -9.14
C PHE A 161 -0.40 1.90 -8.48
N PRO A 162 -0.55 1.19 -7.35
CA PRO A 162 -1.86 0.95 -6.75
C PRO A 162 -2.57 2.23 -6.28
N TRP A 163 -1.82 3.27 -5.96
CA TRP A 163 -2.35 4.56 -5.54
C TRP A 163 -2.77 5.44 -6.72
N VAL A 164 -2.07 5.34 -7.86
CA VAL A 164 -2.49 5.96 -9.11
C VAL A 164 -3.67 5.21 -9.72
N ALA A 165 -3.71 3.88 -9.65
CA ALA A 165 -4.79 3.07 -10.21
C ALA A 165 -6.18 3.39 -9.62
N GLY A 166 -6.20 4.04 -8.46
CA GLY A 166 -7.43 4.53 -7.83
C GLY A 166 -7.92 5.90 -8.32
N TYR A 167 -7.27 6.55 -9.28
CA TYR A 167 -7.50 7.96 -9.64
C TYR A 167 -8.99 8.32 -9.87
N LYS A 168 -9.75 7.49 -10.57
CA LYS A 168 -11.18 7.72 -10.83
C LYS A 168 -12.03 7.77 -9.55
N ARG A 169 -11.61 7.07 -8.48
CA ARG A 169 -12.29 7.12 -7.18
C ARG A 169 -12.07 8.44 -6.44
N PHE A 170 -11.10 9.21 -6.88
CA PHE A 170 -10.73 10.51 -6.34
C PHE A 170 -11.24 11.67 -7.21
N ASP A 171 -12.12 11.38 -8.20
CA ASP A 171 -12.58 12.32 -9.22
C ASP A 171 -11.41 13.01 -9.96
N ALA A 172 -10.29 12.30 -10.10
CA ALA A 172 -9.13 12.76 -10.85
C ALA A 172 -9.14 12.21 -12.27
N ASP A 173 -8.45 12.91 -13.16
CA ASP A 173 -8.21 12.50 -14.54
C ASP A 173 -6.70 12.44 -14.82
N LEU A 174 -6.29 11.50 -15.69
CA LEU A 174 -4.92 11.40 -16.15
C LEU A 174 -4.69 12.07 -17.51
N ASP A 175 -5.72 12.56 -18.18
CA ASP A 175 -5.58 13.22 -19.49
C ASP A 175 -4.68 14.47 -19.44
N PRO A 176 -4.68 15.30 -18.36
CA PRO A 176 -3.73 16.39 -18.22
C PRO A 176 -2.27 15.95 -18.02
N PHE A 177 -2.02 14.65 -17.79
CA PHE A 177 -0.72 14.09 -17.43
C PHE A 177 -0.26 13.02 -18.44
N PRO A 178 0.14 13.36 -19.67
CA PRO A 178 0.39 12.40 -20.76
C PRO A 178 1.52 11.40 -20.44
N ASN A 179 2.60 11.82 -19.77
CA ASN A 179 3.70 10.93 -19.40
C ASN A 179 3.27 9.93 -18.31
N LEU A 180 2.49 10.42 -17.33
CA LEU A 180 1.90 9.57 -16.29
C LEU A 180 0.87 8.60 -16.88
N ARG A 181 0.07 9.05 -17.85
CA ARG A 181 -0.88 8.19 -18.57
C ARG A 181 -0.15 7.05 -19.28
N ARG A 182 0.93 7.35 -20.03
CA ARG A 182 1.76 6.36 -20.69
C ARG A 182 2.30 5.32 -19.69
N TRP A 183 2.91 5.77 -18.60
CA TRP A 183 3.42 4.92 -17.52
C TRP A 183 2.32 4.03 -16.91
N PHE A 184 1.15 4.61 -16.65
CA PHE A 184 0.01 3.90 -16.08
C PHE A 184 -0.49 2.80 -17.04
N ASP A 185 -0.66 3.12 -18.31
CA ASP A 185 -1.17 2.19 -19.31
C ASP A 185 -0.17 1.05 -19.57
N GLU A 186 1.13 1.33 -19.54
CA GLU A 186 2.19 0.32 -19.63
C GLU A 186 2.12 -0.65 -18.45
N LEU A 187 2.16 -0.15 -17.22
CA LEU A 187 2.14 -1.01 -16.03
C LEU A 187 0.86 -1.83 -15.91
N LYS A 188 -0.28 -1.26 -16.26
CA LYS A 188 -1.57 -1.94 -16.26
C LYS A 188 -1.61 -3.16 -17.18
N THR A 189 -0.77 -3.21 -18.21
CA THR A 189 -0.71 -4.34 -19.15
C THR A 189 0.20 -5.47 -18.68
N ARG A 190 1.10 -5.22 -17.72
CA ARG A 190 2.03 -6.24 -17.21
C ARG A 190 1.29 -7.39 -16.53
N PRO A 191 1.53 -8.65 -16.93
CA PRO A 191 0.79 -9.80 -16.38
C PRO A 191 0.92 -9.93 -14.86
N ALA A 192 2.12 -9.71 -14.30
CA ALA A 192 2.37 -9.78 -12.86
C ALA A 192 1.66 -8.66 -12.09
N VAL A 193 1.66 -7.42 -12.64
CA VAL A 193 0.89 -6.31 -12.06
C VAL A 193 -0.59 -6.65 -12.01
N ARG A 194 -1.15 -7.22 -13.08
CA ARG A 194 -2.57 -7.62 -13.12
C ARG A 194 -2.86 -8.66 -12.04
N ARG A 195 -2.10 -9.78 -11.99
CA ARG A 195 -2.30 -10.81 -10.96
C ARG A 195 -2.17 -10.23 -9.54
N GLY A 196 -1.17 -9.39 -9.29
CA GLY A 196 -1.00 -8.74 -8.00
C GLY A 196 -2.13 -7.77 -7.64
N MET A 197 -2.72 -7.09 -8.63
CA MET A 197 -3.90 -6.24 -8.43
C MET A 197 -5.18 -7.04 -8.19
N ASP A 198 -5.28 -8.25 -8.73
CA ASP A 198 -6.45 -9.13 -8.58
C ASP A 198 -6.37 -9.99 -7.29
N ALA A 199 -5.22 -10.00 -6.61
CA ALA A 199 -5.05 -10.76 -5.38
C ALA A 199 -6.14 -10.44 -4.35
N GLY A 200 -6.84 -11.46 -3.83
CA GLY A 200 -7.92 -11.31 -2.85
C GLY A 200 -9.17 -10.62 -3.38
N GLU A 201 -9.39 -10.60 -4.70
CA GLU A 201 -10.58 -9.96 -5.31
C GLU A 201 -11.88 -10.60 -4.82
N ASP A 202 -11.89 -11.90 -4.61
CA ASP A 202 -13.06 -12.67 -4.11
C ASP A 202 -13.36 -12.42 -2.62
N TRP A 203 -12.48 -11.71 -1.92
CA TRP A 203 -12.71 -11.43 -0.51
C TRP A 203 -13.74 -10.32 -0.35
N SER A 204 -14.82 -10.63 0.36
CA SER A 204 -15.89 -9.67 0.61
C SER A 204 -15.34 -8.45 1.36
N ARG A 205 -15.30 -7.31 0.68
CA ARG A 205 -15.01 -6.04 1.33
C ARG A 205 -16.15 -5.73 2.29
N PRO A 206 -15.89 -5.43 3.57
CA PRO A 206 -16.93 -4.93 4.46
C PRO A 206 -17.62 -3.76 3.75
N GLN A 207 -18.94 -3.73 3.77
CA GLN A 207 -19.64 -2.51 3.38
C GLN A 207 -19.23 -1.44 4.39
N LEU A 208 -18.45 -0.48 3.95
CA LEU A 208 -17.89 0.60 4.80
C LEU A 208 -18.97 1.59 5.27
N THR A 209 -20.21 1.35 4.93
CA THR A 209 -21.43 1.93 5.52
C THR A 209 -21.72 1.38 6.93
N ASP A 210 -21.10 0.26 7.33
CA ASP A 210 -21.26 -0.27 8.69
C ASP A 210 -20.50 0.64 9.70
N GLU A 211 -21.26 1.26 10.59
CA GLU A 211 -20.74 2.13 11.66
C GLU A 211 -19.71 1.41 12.53
N LYS A 212 -19.90 0.10 12.77
CA LYS A 212 -18.95 -0.72 13.52
C LYS A 212 -17.61 -0.84 12.80
N ALA A 213 -17.60 -1.11 11.51
CA ALA A 213 -16.38 -1.17 10.71
C ALA A 213 -15.66 0.19 10.66
N ARG A 214 -16.41 1.29 10.52
CA ARG A 214 -15.86 2.67 10.57
C ARG A 214 -15.20 2.96 11.92
N LYS A 215 -15.83 2.58 13.03
CA LYS A 215 -15.28 2.76 14.38
C LYS A 215 -14.00 1.94 14.58
N ILE A 216 -13.96 0.71 14.06
CA ILE A 216 -12.76 -0.14 14.08
C ILE A 216 -11.62 0.50 13.28
N LEU A 217 -11.90 1.00 12.07
CA LEU A 217 -10.89 1.53 11.17
C LEU A 217 -10.37 2.90 11.59
N PHE A 218 -11.23 3.80 12.07
CA PHE A 218 -10.92 5.22 12.25
C PHE A 218 -11.06 5.71 13.69
N GLY A 219 -11.65 4.94 14.60
CA GLY A 219 -11.79 5.27 16.02
C GLY A 219 -10.59 4.85 16.88
N GLN A 220 -9.45 4.54 16.28
CA GLN A 220 -8.27 4.07 17.00
C GLN A 220 -7.58 5.20 17.76
N THR A 221 -7.29 4.96 19.04
CA THR A 221 -6.53 5.86 19.91
C THR A 221 -5.49 5.05 20.69
N ALA A 222 -4.54 5.71 21.32
CA ALA A 222 -3.56 5.05 22.18
C ALA A 222 -4.24 4.19 23.28
N ARG A 223 -5.38 4.65 23.80
CA ARG A 223 -6.16 3.91 24.83
C ARG A 223 -6.83 2.66 24.25
N SER A 224 -7.35 2.72 23.02
CA SER A 224 -7.99 1.56 22.40
C SER A 224 -6.96 0.48 22.04
N ILE A 225 -5.77 0.87 21.63
CA ILE A 225 -4.65 -0.04 21.36
C ILE A 225 -4.14 -0.69 22.64
N ALA A 226 -4.02 0.06 23.75
CA ALA A 226 -3.60 -0.49 25.05
C ALA A 226 -4.62 -1.50 25.59
N LYS A 227 -5.92 -1.25 25.44
CA LYS A 227 -6.99 -2.16 25.86
C LYS A 227 -7.00 -3.48 25.09
N SER A 228 -6.73 -3.48 23.80
CA SER A 228 -6.64 -4.71 23.01
C SER A 228 -5.50 -5.63 23.49
N ARG A 229 -4.39 -5.04 23.99
CA ARG A 229 -3.26 -5.78 24.54
C ARG A 229 -3.53 -6.37 25.94
N SER A 230 -4.33 -5.70 26.78
CA SER A 230 -4.65 -6.18 28.13
C SER A 230 -5.74 -7.27 28.15
N SER A 231 -6.67 -7.27 27.20
CA SER A 231 -7.73 -8.27 27.10
C SER A 231 -7.29 -9.62 26.50
N GLY A 232 -6.13 -9.65 25.84
CA GLY A 232 -5.51 -10.89 25.32
C GLY A 232 -4.75 -11.68 26.39
N GLY A 233 -4.28 -11.01 27.46
CA GLY A 233 -3.49 -11.64 28.52
C GLY A 233 -4.32 -12.42 29.58
N GLU A 234 -5.63 -12.20 29.65
CA GLU A 234 -6.50 -12.86 30.66
C GLU A 234 -7.13 -14.19 30.21
N LYS A 235 -6.84 -14.67 28.98
CA LYS A 235 -7.41 -15.93 28.48
C LYS A 235 -6.45 -17.13 28.50
N GLN A 236 -5.30 -17.01 29.16
CA GLN A 236 -4.37 -18.15 29.41
C GLN A 236 -3.94 -18.15 30.88
N ALA A 237 -4.84 -18.46 31.76
CA ALA A 237 -4.58 -18.91 33.13
C ALA A 237 -5.54 -20.08 33.45
#